data_f3b61385afc15f463c2f04a7026c1866
#
_entry.id   f3b61385afc15f463c2f04a7026c1866
#
_cell.length_a   1.000
_cell.length_b   1.000
_cell.length_c   1.000
_cell.angle_alpha   90.00
_cell.angle_beta   90.00
_cell.angle_gamma   90.00
#
_symmetry.space_group_name_H-M   'P 1'
#
loop_
_entity.id
_entity.type
_entity.pdbx_description
1 polymer ?
#
loop_
_entity_poly.entity_id
_entity_poly.type
_entity_poly.pdbx_seq_one_letter_code
_entity_poly.pdbx_strand_id
1 'polypeptide(L)'
;MAKILIAEDERDIRDLITFTLRFAGHEVIVTSNGEEAYQKAQEVVPDLIMMDVRMPRMTGYEACRLMKEIEALKPVPVIFLSAKGQDSEVQAGLEAGAVEYILKPFAPDELTARVSTVLEKYRV
;
A
#
# COMPACT_ATOMS: atom_id res chain seq x y z
N MET A 1 -6.10 6.93 -14.40
CA MET A 1 -4.97 7.40 -13.61
C MET A 1 -5.33 7.56 -12.15
N ALA A 2 -4.55 6.97 -11.30
CA ALA A 2 -4.82 7.01 -9.87
C ALA A 2 -3.65 7.64 -9.12
N LYS A 3 -3.94 8.16 -7.94
CA LYS A 3 -2.94 8.66 -7.01
C LYS A 3 -2.66 7.54 -6.01
N ILE A 4 -1.44 7.03 -6.02
CA ILE A 4 -1.05 5.87 -5.20
C ILE A 4 0.03 6.27 -4.22
N LEU A 5 -0.21 6.01 -2.93
CA LEU A 5 0.77 6.24 -1.88
C LEU A 5 1.50 4.93 -1.62
N ILE A 6 2.83 4.98 -1.64
CA ILE A 6 3.67 3.81 -1.38
C ILE A 6 4.44 4.03 -0.09
N ALA A 7 4.48 3.01 0.76
CA ALA A 7 5.33 2.99 1.94
C ALA A 7 6.20 1.73 1.90
N GLU A 8 7.49 1.90 1.73
CA GLU A 8 8.44 0.81 1.62
C GLU A 8 9.81 1.31 2.07
N ASP A 9 10.42 0.63 3.04
CA ASP A 9 11.71 1.06 3.58
C ASP A 9 12.91 0.59 2.76
N GLU A 10 12.77 -0.51 2.00
CA GLU A 10 13.83 -0.98 1.12
C GLU A 10 13.87 -0.18 -0.17
N ARG A 11 14.98 0.51 -0.39
CA ARG A 11 15.12 1.43 -1.52
C ARG A 11 14.90 0.77 -2.88
N ASP A 12 15.50 -0.39 -3.10
CA ASP A 12 15.42 -1.06 -4.40
C ASP A 12 13.99 -1.47 -4.73
N ILE A 13 13.27 -1.99 -3.73
CA ILE A 13 11.88 -2.40 -3.91
C ILE A 13 11.01 -1.17 -4.09
N ARG A 14 11.24 -0.13 -3.30
CA ARG A 14 10.50 1.13 -3.41
C ARG A 14 10.65 1.74 -4.80
N ASP A 15 11.88 1.75 -5.33
CA ASP A 15 12.15 2.28 -6.66
C ASP A 15 11.49 1.46 -7.75
N LEU A 16 11.51 0.13 -7.61
CA LEU A 16 10.88 -0.76 -8.58
C LEU A 16 9.36 -0.52 -8.63
N ILE A 17 8.73 -0.45 -7.48
CA ILE A 17 7.28 -0.20 -7.40
C ILE A 17 6.95 1.16 -8.00
N THR A 18 7.71 2.17 -7.62
CA THR A 18 7.49 3.54 -8.08
C THR A 18 7.60 3.62 -9.60
N PHE A 19 8.66 3.06 -10.15
CA PHE A 19 8.89 3.06 -11.59
C PHE A 19 7.78 2.32 -12.33
N THR A 20 7.42 1.14 -11.82
CA THR A 20 6.40 0.29 -12.44
C THR A 20 5.05 1.01 -12.51
N LEU A 21 4.64 1.61 -11.41
CA LEU A 21 3.33 2.28 -11.35
C LEU A 21 3.30 3.59 -12.12
N ARG A 22 4.39 4.34 -12.12
CA ARG A 22 4.49 5.54 -12.94
C ARG A 22 4.43 5.20 -14.42
N PHE A 23 5.10 4.14 -14.81
CA PHE A 23 5.07 3.66 -16.20
C PHE A 23 3.65 3.29 -16.63
N ALA A 24 2.86 2.77 -15.68
CA ALA A 24 1.45 2.42 -15.95
C ALA A 24 0.52 3.64 -15.95
N GLY A 25 1.06 4.83 -15.75
CA GLY A 25 0.29 6.07 -15.83
C GLY A 25 -0.25 6.61 -14.52
N HIS A 26 0.17 6.06 -13.39
CA HIS A 26 -0.29 6.52 -12.08
C HIS A 26 0.61 7.62 -11.52
N GLU A 27 0.02 8.47 -10.69
CA GLU A 27 0.77 9.41 -9.88
C GLU A 27 1.19 8.68 -8.61
N VAL A 28 2.47 8.72 -8.28
CA VAL A 28 3.00 7.96 -7.15
C VAL A 28 3.60 8.90 -6.11
N ILE A 29 3.13 8.76 -4.86
CA ILE A 29 3.67 9.50 -3.72
C ILE A 29 4.46 8.47 -2.90
N VAL A 30 5.72 8.77 -2.62
CA VAL A 30 6.66 7.80 -2.03
C VAL A 30 6.95 8.15 -0.58
N THR A 31 6.82 7.16 0.30
CA THR A 31 7.22 7.28 1.70
C THR A 31 8.05 6.05 2.07
N SER A 32 8.79 6.14 3.18
CA SER A 32 9.74 5.09 3.56
C SER A 32 9.46 4.43 4.90
N ASN A 33 8.43 4.86 5.61
CA ASN A 33 8.03 4.22 6.88
C ASN A 33 6.54 4.47 7.14
N GLY A 34 6.01 3.77 8.14
CA GLY A 34 4.58 3.84 8.45
C GLY A 34 4.12 5.19 8.98
N GLU A 35 4.95 5.85 9.78
CA GLU A 35 4.62 7.15 10.33
C GLU A 35 4.49 8.20 9.21
N GLU A 36 5.47 8.23 8.32
CA GLU A 36 5.47 9.11 7.16
C GLU A 36 4.26 8.84 6.25
N ALA A 37 3.96 7.56 6.04
CA ALA A 37 2.80 7.17 5.23
C ALA A 37 1.50 7.65 5.87
N TYR A 38 1.35 7.49 7.17
CA TYR A 38 0.17 7.93 7.90
C TYR A 38 -0.05 9.43 7.75
N GLN A 39 1.02 10.20 7.93
CA GLN A 39 0.94 11.65 7.79
C GLN A 39 0.62 12.07 6.35
N LYS A 40 1.31 11.47 5.40
CA LYS A 40 1.15 11.81 3.98
C LYS A 40 -0.22 11.44 3.45
N ALA A 41 -0.77 10.32 3.89
CA ALA A 41 -2.10 9.89 3.46
C ALA A 41 -3.17 10.91 3.83
N GLN A 42 -3.03 11.55 4.97
CA GLN A 42 -3.98 12.57 5.41
C GLN A 42 -3.90 13.83 4.55
N GLU A 43 -2.70 14.17 4.08
CA GLU A 43 -2.50 15.35 3.25
C GLU A 43 -3.03 15.16 1.83
N VAL A 44 -2.76 14.00 1.24
CA VAL A 44 -3.05 13.78 -0.19
C VAL A 44 -4.31 12.99 -0.47
N VAL A 45 -4.81 12.26 0.49
CA VAL A 45 -5.97 11.34 0.36
C VAL A 45 -5.87 10.56 -0.95
N PRO A 46 -5.01 9.54 -1.00
CA PRO A 46 -4.76 8.80 -2.24
C PRO A 46 -5.94 7.92 -2.64
N ASP A 47 -5.90 7.42 -3.86
CA ASP A 47 -6.90 6.47 -4.35
C ASP A 47 -6.58 5.04 -3.90
N LEU A 48 -5.32 4.78 -3.59
CA LEU A 48 -4.86 3.47 -3.15
C LEU A 48 -3.58 3.63 -2.34
N ILE A 49 -3.42 2.80 -1.32
CA ILE A 49 -2.20 2.77 -0.51
C ILE A 49 -1.57 1.38 -0.63
N MET A 50 -0.28 1.36 -0.92
CA MET A 50 0.50 0.13 -0.98
C MET A 50 1.59 0.22 0.07
N MET A 51 1.61 -0.72 1.00
CA MET A 51 2.41 -0.58 2.20
C MET A 51 3.08 -1.88 2.60
N ASP A 52 4.39 -1.84 2.86
CA ASP A 52 5.10 -2.97 3.42
C ASP A 52 4.61 -3.19 4.86
N VAL A 53 4.56 -4.45 5.26
CA VAL A 53 4.16 -4.82 6.61
C VAL A 53 5.22 -4.40 7.62
N ARG A 54 6.49 -4.64 7.31
CA ARG A 54 7.61 -4.41 8.24
C ARG A 54 8.38 -3.17 7.88
N MET A 55 8.15 -2.12 8.65
CA MET A 55 8.83 -0.85 8.48
C MET A 55 9.25 -0.30 9.84
N PRO A 56 10.32 0.52 9.89
CA PRO A 56 10.70 1.17 11.13
C PRO A 56 9.67 2.21 11.54
N ARG A 57 9.70 2.59 12.79
CA ARG A 57 8.85 3.59 13.44
C ARG A 57 7.41 3.13 13.64
N MET A 58 6.75 2.70 12.57
CA MET A 58 5.37 2.25 12.62
C MET A 58 5.19 1.17 11.57
N THR A 59 4.67 0.01 11.96
CA THR A 59 4.43 -1.08 11.03
C THR A 59 3.29 -0.73 10.07
N GLY A 60 3.23 -1.46 8.96
CA GLY A 60 2.12 -1.29 8.02
C GLY A 60 0.77 -1.55 8.66
N TYR A 61 0.70 -2.55 9.53
CA TYR A 61 -0.55 -2.87 10.23
C TYR A 61 -1.01 -1.72 11.11
N GLU A 62 -0.09 -1.17 11.90
CA GLU A 62 -0.40 -0.04 12.78
C GLU A 62 -0.86 1.17 11.99
N ALA A 63 -0.13 1.49 10.92
CA ALA A 63 -0.47 2.63 10.07
C ALA A 63 -1.86 2.44 9.45
N CYS A 64 -2.15 1.24 8.96
CA CYS A 64 -3.45 0.95 8.34
C CYS A 64 -4.59 1.10 9.34
N ARG A 65 -4.43 0.58 10.55
CA ARG A 65 -5.46 0.74 11.58
C ARG A 65 -5.75 2.19 11.89
N LEU A 66 -4.69 2.99 12.04
CA LEU A 66 -4.85 4.41 12.31
C LEU A 66 -5.51 5.15 11.15
N MET A 67 -5.13 4.81 9.93
CA MET A 67 -5.74 5.39 8.74
C MET A 67 -7.24 5.09 8.68
N LYS A 68 -7.64 3.88 9.05
CA LYS A 68 -9.06 3.50 9.01
C LYS A 68 -9.91 4.19 10.05
N GLU A 69 -9.30 4.88 11.01
CA GLU A 69 -10.02 5.71 11.97
C GLU A 69 -10.29 7.11 11.43
N ILE A 70 -9.66 7.46 10.31
CA ILE A 70 -9.83 8.78 9.69
C ILE A 70 -10.90 8.66 8.60
N GLU A 71 -11.94 9.49 8.72
CA GLU A 71 -13.10 9.43 7.84
C GLU A 71 -12.75 9.45 6.35
N ALA A 72 -11.86 10.36 5.96
CA ALA A 72 -11.46 10.51 4.56
C ALA A 72 -10.69 9.31 4.03
N LEU A 73 -10.05 8.54 4.91
CA LEU A 73 -9.21 7.41 4.51
C LEU A 73 -9.90 6.05 4.62
N LYS A 74 -11.05 5.99 5.28
CA LYS A 74 -11.79 4.74 5.43
C LYS A 74 -12.07 4.02 4.10
N PRO A 75 -12.49 4.71 3.04
CA PRO A 75 -12.78 4.02 1.78
C PRO A 75 -11.55 3.72 0.92
N VAL A 76 -10.38 4.22 1.30
CA VAL A 76 -9.17 4.02 0.50
C VAL A 76 -8.66 2.59 0.67
N PRO A 77 -8.55 1.81 -0.42
CA PRO A 77 -8.06 0.44 -0.31
C PRO A 77 -6.57 0.39 0.01
N VAL A 78 -6.19 -0.58 0.84
CA VAL A 78 -4.81 -0.79 1.24
C VAL A 78 -4.36 -2.17 0.76
N ILE A 79 -3.23 -2.21 0.08
CA ILE A 79 -2.58 -3.45 -0.33
C ILE A 79 -1.30 -3.57 0.51
N PHE A 80 -1.15 -4.69 1.20
CA PHE A 80 0.09 -4.96 1.94
C PHE A 80 1.10 -5.71 1.07
N LEU A 81 2.37 -5.39 1.27
CA LEU A 81 3.49 -6.12 0.68
C LEU A 81 4.13 -6.93 1.80
N SER A 82 4.32 -8.22 1.60
CA SER A 82 4.90 -9.09 2.62
C SER A 82 5.90 -10.06 2.03
N ALA A 83 7.00 -10.28 2.75
CA ALA A 83 8.00 -11.27 2.35
C ALA A 83 7.55 -12.70 2.67
N LYS A 84 6.55 -12.85 3.53
CA LYS A 84 6.05 -14.16 3.97
C LYS A 84 4.54 -14.19 3.92
N GLY A 85 4.02 -15.13 3.17
CA GLY A 85 2.57 -15.34 3.09
C GLY A 85 2.08 -16.30 4.16
N GLN A 86 2.44 -16.08 5.42
CA GLN A 86 1.93 -16.91 6.51
C GLN A 86 0.50 -16.50 6.85
N ASP A 87 -0.32 -17.49 7.14
CA ASP A 87 -1.73 -17.27 7.44
C ASP A 87 -1.94 -16.22 8.53
N SER A 88 -1.10 -16.23 9.56
CA SER A 88 -1.20 -15.28 10.66
C SER A 88 -0.97 -13.83 10.20
N GLU A 89 -0.03 -13.61 9.28
CA GLU A 89 0.24 -12.28 8.75
C GLU A 89 -0.87 -11.80 7.83
N VAL A 90 -1.39 -12.69 6.99
CA VAL A 90 -2.51 -12.40 6.11
C VAL A 90 -3.73 -12.01 6.95
N GLN A 91 -4.02 -12.78 7.99
CA GLN A 91 -5.14 -12.52 8.88
C GLN A 91 -5.00 -11.17 9.58
N ALA A 92 -3.80 -10.87 10.09
CA ALA A 92 -3.53 -9.59 10.74
C ALA A 92 -3.74 -8.41 9.78
N GLY A 93 -3.37 -8.58 8.53
CA GLY A 93 -3.57 -7.55 7.51
C GLY A 93 -5.03 -7.31 7.22
N LEU A 94 -5.80 -8.39 7.06
CA LEU A 94 -7.23 -8.29 6.82
C LEU A 94 -7.94 -7.64 8.01
N GLU A 95 -7.56 -7.98 9.22
CA GLU A 95 -8.12 -7.39 10.43
C GLU A 95 -7.78 -5.91 10.55
N ALA A 96 -6.62 -5.50 10.03
CA ALA A 96 -6.22 -4.09 10.02
C ALA A 96 -6.96 -3.29 8.93
N GLY A 97 -7.66 -3.96 8.02
CA GLY A 97 -8.47 -3.32 7.01
C GLY A 97 -7.92 -3.40 5.58
N ALA A 98 -6.92 -4.23 5.34
CA ALA A 98 -6.37 -4.40 3.99
C ALA A 98 -7.33 -5.19 3.10
N VAL A 99 -7.28 -4.91 1.81
CA VAL A 99 -8.13 -5.59 0.82
C VAL A 99 -7.36 -6.61 0.00
N GLU A 100 -6.03 -6.56 0.03
CA GLU A 100 -5.20 -7.44 -0.79
C GLU A 100 -3.80 -7.58 -0.18
N TYR A 101 -3.12 -8.66 -0.54
CA TYR A 101 -1.75 -8.96 -0.16
C TYR A 101 -0.95 -9.29 -1.40
N ILE A 102 0.26 -8.76 -1.50
CA ILE A 102 1.18 -9.13 -2.56
C ILE A 102 2.45 -9.65 -1.90
N LEU A 103 2.87 -10.85 -2.30
CA LEU A 103 4.08 -11.47 -1.75
C LEU A 103 5.31 -11.01 -2.52
N LYS A 104 6.36 -10.73 -1.78
CA LYS A 104 7.68 -10.44 -2.36
C LYS A 104 8.45 -11.76 -2.51
N PRO A 105 9.22 -11.95 -3.58
CA PRO A 105 9.34 -11.05 -4.73
C PRO A 105 8.14 -11.17 -5.66
N PHE A 106 7.80 -10.08 -6.33
CA PHE A 106 6.69 -10.04 -7.27
C PHE A 106 7.20 -9.62 -8.65
N ALA A 107 6.49 -10.01 -9.70
CA ALA A 107 6.78 -9.55 -11.05
C ALA A 107 6.09 -8.19 -11.28
N PRO A 108 6.70 -7.28 -12.03
CA PRO A 108 6.07 -5.98 -12.33
C PRO A 108 4.67 -6.12 -12.94
N ASP A 109 4.48 -7.09 -13.83
CA ASP A 109 3.16 -7.32 -14.45
C ASP A 109 2.12 -7.73 -13.42
N GLU A 110 2.51 -8.53 -12.43
CA GLU A 110 1.62 -8.95 -11.35
C GLU A 110 1.23 -7.74 -10.51
N LEU A 111 2.18 -6.88 -10.19
CA LEU A 111 1.93 -5.68 -9.41
C LEU A 111 0.92 -4.78 -10.12
N THR A 112 1.16 -4.51 -11.39
CA THR A 112 0.28 -3.66 -12.21
C THR A 112 -1.13 -4.25 -12.28
N ALA A 113 -1.24 -5.54 -12.51
CA ALA A 113 -2.53 -6.21 -12.62
C ALA A 113 -3.32 -6.16 -11.30
N ARG A 114 -2.64 -6.40 -10.17
CA ARG A 114 -3.28 -6.35 -8.86
C ARG A 114 -3.77 -4.95 -8.52
N VAL A 115 -2.94 -3.95 -8.81
CA VAL A 115 -3.30 -2.55 -8.57
C VAL A 115 -4.52 -2.16 -9.41
N SER A 116 -4.52 -2.52 -10.69
CA SER A 116 -5.65 -2.23 -11.58
C SER A 116 -6.94 -2.87 -11.09
N THR A 117 -6.87 -4.13 -10.66
CA THR A 117 -8.04 -4.86 -10.17
C THR A 117 -8.62 -4.18 -8.92
N VAL A 118 -7.75 -3.80 -7.98
CA VAL A 118 -8.20 -3.16 -6.75
C VAL A 118 -8.79 -1.78 -7.03
N LEU A 119 -8.14 -0.99 -7.87
CA LEU A 119 -8.64 0.34 -8.23
C LEU A 119 -10.02 0.26 -8.88
N GLU A 120 -10.21 -0.70 -9.77
CA GLU A 120 -11.48 -0.88 -10.44
C GLU A 120 -12.57 -1.30 -9.45
N LYS A 121 -12.26 -2.24 -8.57
CA LYS A 121 -13.23 -2.77 -7.60
C LYS A 121 -13.64 -1.75 -6.55
N TYR A 122 -12.71 -0.90 -6.11
CA TYR A 122 -12.95 0.06 -5.03
C TYR A 122 -13.09 1.50 -5.51
N ARG A 123 -13.24 1.69 -6.79
CA ARG A 123 -13.49 3.02 -7.34
C ARG A 123 -14.89 3.49 -6.94
N VAL A 124 -14.94 4.72 -6.47
CA VAL A 124 -16.22 5.36 -6.11
C VAL A 124 -16.73 6.20 -7.26
#